data_033f4d3419f1f4f328a1dbafdfc82a42
#
_entry.id   033f4d3419f1f4f328a1dbafdfc82a42
#
_cell.length_a   1.000
_cell.length_b   1.000
_cell.length_c   1.000
_cell.angle_alpha   90.00
_cell.angle_beta   90.00
_cell.angle_gamma   90.00
#
_symmetry.space_group_name_H-M   'P 1'
#
loop_
_entity.id
_entity.type
_entity.pdbx_description
1 polymer ?
#
loop_
_entity_poly.entity_id
_entity_poly.type
_entity_poly.pdbx_seq_one_letter_code
_entity_poly.pdbx_strand_id
1 'polypeptide(L)'
;MSLLLLFVALGAWAEGRAKYVFYFIGDGMGVNQVNGTETYLAALEGRIGIVPLCFTQFPYAALVTTYSGTNGVTDSAASGTALATGHKTKNGALGMLADLTTPVTSVAAWAKQAGAAVGVTTSVSVDHATPAAFYAHQGGRGSYYAIGQDLLKADFDFYAGSDFLQPSEGKDKAAPSLYEQCANAGYTLCRGYNDYQRRCKKADKVVLLQTEKASNVQRNSLPYAIDRSREDLTLQQITRAGIHFLSGQQKDGFFLMVEGGKIDWACHGNDAATVFHEVIDMDNAIRVAYEFYEQHPDETLIVVTADHETGGIVLGRGPYELHTDLLRHQRMSVEAYGAHVKQLHEKLGEKLTWKVMQQDLQRYWGFGEGVKLSDHQQQRLQKAFEGMLSGQAEGKQTLYAKVDALADTARQIMAECALIGWQSGGHSNGFVPVFAIGQGAEQFHGQMDNTDIPLRIAKAAGWK
;
A
#
# COMPACT_ATOMS: atom_id res chain seq x y z
N MET A 1 -44.02 46.11 37.31
CA MET A 1 -43.75 45.35 36.05
C MET A 1 -42.23 45.21 35.94
N SER A 2 -41.70 44.07 36.39
CA SER A 2 -40.25 43.74 36.27
C SER A 2 -40.02 42.90 35.02
N LEU A 3 -39.24 43.43 34.10
CA LEU A 3 -38.85 42.72 32.85
C LEU A 3 -37.69 41.78 33.19
N LEU A 4 -37.94 40.48 33.13
CA LEU A 4 -36.92 39.44 33.26
C LEU A 4 -36.27 39.25 31.86
N LEU A 5 -35.03 39.75 31.71
CA LEU A 5 -34.19 39.49 30.53
C LEU A 5 -33.61 38.08 30.65
N LEU A 6 -34.12 37.17 29.85
CA LEU A 6 -33.56 35.80 29.69
C LEU A 6 -32.33 35.91 28.78
N PHE A 7 -31.12 35.85 29.35
CA PHE A 7 -29.89 35.65 28.59
C PHE A 7 -29.84 34.18 28.17
N VAL A 8 -30.20 33.90 26.91
CA VAL A 8 -29.84 32.60 26.26
C VAL A 8 -28.36 32.70 25.93
N ALA A 9 -27.51 32.10 26.76
CA ALA A 9 -26.14 31.83 26.40
C ALA A 9 -26.14 30.77 25.29
N LEU A 10 -26.03 31.22 24.04
CA LEU A 10 -25.59 30.35 22.94
C LEU A 10 -24.15 29.95 23.25
N GLY A 11 -23.97 28.82 23.92
CA GLY A 11 -22.69 28.16 24.02
C GLY A 11 -22.30 27.80 22.59
N ALA A 12 -21.36 28.53 21.99
CA ALA A 12 -20.63 28.05 20.86
C ALA A 12 -19.91 26.80 21.36
N TRP A 13 -20.46 25.64 21.02
CA TRP A 13 -19.72 24.37 21.12
C TRP A 13 -18.53 24.55 20.20
N ALA A 14 -17.33 24.68 20.79
CA ALA A 14 -16.13 24.57 20.00
C ALA A 14 -16.21 23.20 19.34
N GLU A 15 -16.43 23.18 18.01
CA GLU A 15 -16.37 21.93 17.25
C GLU A 15 -15.03 21.28 17.60
N GLY A 16 -15.07 20.08 18.16
CA GLY A 16 -13.88 19.34 18.51
C GLY A 16 -13.03 19.16 17.23
N ARG A 17 -11.71 19.23 17.35
CA ARG A 17 -10.80 18.99 16.23
C ARG A 17 -10.20 17.60 16.35
N ALA A 18 -9.88 16.98 15.21
CA ALA A 18 -9.14 15.74 15.17
C ALA A 18 -7.69 15.99 15.62
N LYS A 19 -7.31 15.47 16.80
CA LYS A 19 -5.93 15.50 17.30
C LYS A 19 -5.09 14.38 16.73
N TYR A 20 -5.72 13.23 16.51
CA TYR A 20 -5.09 12.02 16.00
C TYR A 20 -5.64 11.73 14.60
N VAL A 21 -4.79 11.85 13.62
CA VAL A 21 -5.19 11.65 12.22
C VAL A 21 -4.45 10.47 11.64
N PHE A 22 -5.21 9.50 11.16
CA PHE A 22 -4.72 8.37 10.39
C PHE A 22 -5.13 8.54 8.93
N TYR A 23 -4.16 8.43 8.02
CA TYR A 23 -4.40 8.55 6.59
C TYR A 23 -3.86 7.31 5.88
N PHE A 24 -4.73 6.38 5.55
CA PHE A 24 -4.39 5.15 4.84
C PHE A 24 -4.55 5.33 3.34
N ILE A 25 -3.54 4.91 2.58
CA ILE A 25 -3.53 4.93 1.12
C ILE A 25 -3.20 3.53 0.62
N GLY A 26 -4.15 2.85 -0.01
CA GLY A 26 -3.93 1.59 -0.74
C GLY A 26 -3.51 1.91 -2.16
N ASP A 27 -2.21 1.77 -2.47
CA ASP A 27 -1.70 2.02 -3.82
C ASP A 27 -2.37 1.04 -4.79
N GLY A 28 -2.98 1.57 -5.85
CA GLY A 28 -3.70 0.78 -6.85
C GLY A 28 -5.03 0.17 -6.41
N MET A 29 -5.52 0.50 -5.20
CA MET A 29 -6.73 -0.08 -4.59
C MET A 29 -8.03 0.58 -5.08
N GLY A 30 -8.47 0.24 -6.27
CA GLY A 30 -9.79 0.66 -6.77
C GLY A 30 -10.96 -0.06 -6.10
N VAL A 31 -12.17 0.32 -6.46
CA VAL A 31 -13.42 -0.23 -5.88
C VAL A 31 -13.50 -1.76 -6.04
N ASN A 32 -13.06 -2.29 -7.19
CA ASN A 32 -13.14 -3.73 -7.44
C ASN A 32 -12.08 -4.54 -6.69
N GLN A 33 -10.93 -3.98 -6.33
CA GLN A 33 -9.95 -4.62 -5.47
C GLN A 33 -10.54 -4.82 -4.06
N VAL A 34 -11.26 -3.83 -3.54
CA VAL A 34 -11.97 -3.92 -2.25
C VAL A 34 -13.10 -4.94 -2.33
N ASN A 35 -14.03 -4.79 -3.29
CA ASN A 35 -15.18 -5.69 -3.45
C ASN A 35 -14.76 -7.14 -3.71
N GLY A 36 -13.71 -7.35 -4.51
CA GLY A 36 -13.17 -8.69 -4.80
C GLY A 36 -12.61 -9.35 -3.54
N THR A 37 -11.96 -8.58 -2.67
CA THR A 37 -11.46 -9.08 -1.38
C THR A 37 -12.59 -9.50 -0.46
N GLU A 38 -13.62 -8.68 -0.31
CA GLU A 38 -14.80 -9.01 0.52
C GLU A 38 -15.56 -10.23 -0.01
N THR A 39 -15.68 -10.34 -1.34
CA THR A 39 -16.27 -11.50 -2.01
C THR A 39 -15.43 -12.77 -1.80
N TYR A 40 -14.10 -12.65 -1.89
CA TYR A 40 -13.17 -13.75 -1.59
C TYR A 40 -13.33 -14.25 -0.16
N LEU A 41 -13.40 -13.35 0.82
CA LEU A 41 -13.61 -13.71 2.22
C LEU A 41 -14.92 -14.46 2.44
N ALA A 42 -16.03 -14.04 1.80
CA ALA A 42 -17.30 -14.75 1.86
C ALA A 42 -17.22 -16.15 1.22
N ALA A 43 -16.54 -16.26 0.09
CA ALA A 43 -16.34 -17.52 -0.60
C ALA A 43 -15.51 -18.52 0.23
N LEU A 44 -14.54 -18.05 1.03
CA LEU A 44 -13.81 -18.88 1.99
C LEU A 44 -14.72 -19.47 3.09
N GLU A 45 -15.79 -18.77 3.45
CA GLU A 45 -16.84 -19.27 4.37
C GLU A 45 -17.88 -20.16 3.66
N GLY A 46 -17.75 -20.40 2.36
CA GLY A 46 -18.68 -21.24 1.58
C GLY A 46 -20.02 -20.56 1.28
N ARG A 47 -20.10 -19.23 1.27
CA ARG A 47 -21.31 -18.46 1.02
C ARG A 47 -21.14 -17.43 -0.10
N ILE A 48 -22.23 -17.09 -0.75
CA ILE A 48 -22.35 -15.98 -1.70
C ILE A 48 -22.50 -14.67 -0.92
N GLY A 49 -21.95 -13.58 -1.44
CA GLY A 49 -22.03 -12.25 -0.88
C GLY A 49 -20.65 -11.72 -0.46
N ILE A 50 -20.63 -10.96 0.62
CA ILE A 50 -19.39 -10.34 1.14
C ILE A 50 -19.20 -10.65 2.63
N VAL A 51 -17.93 -10.67 3.06
CA VAL A 51 -17.52 -10.45 4.44
C VAL A 51 -16.88 -9.07 4.50
N PRO A 52 -17.49 -8.10 5.18
CA PRO A 52 -17.00 -6.73 5.18
C PRO A 52 -15.59 -6.62 5.78
N LEU A 53 -14.75 -5.82 5.15
CA LEU A 53 -13.51 -5.33 5.74
C LEU A 53 -13.83 -4.30 6.84
N CYS A 54 -12.89 -4.05 7.77
CA CYS A 54 -13.09 -3.10 8.84
C CYS A 54 -13.43 -1.71 8.30
N PHE A 55 -12.64 -1.22 7.37
CA PHE A 55 -12.80 0.13 6.84
C PHE A 55 -14.04 0.33 5.97
N THR A 56 -14.59 -0.71 5.34
CA THR A 56 -15.83 -0.58 4.56
C THR A 56 -17.08 -0.41 5.43
N GLN A 57 -16.95 -0.61 6.74
CA GLN A 57 -18.00 -0.37 7.72
C GLN A 57 -17.99 1.07 8.26
N PHE A 58 -17.05 1.90 7.85
CA PHE A 58 -17.01 3.30 8.28
C PHE A 58 -18.22 4.08 7.76
N PRO A 59 -18.78 5.01 8.56
CA PRO A 59 -20.09 5.61 8.27
C PRO A 59 -20.10 6.55 7.06
N TYR A 60 -18.93 7.05 6.65
CA TYR A 60 -18.83 7.99 5.54
C TYR A 60 -18.01 7.40 4.40
N ALA A 61 -18.55 7.48 3.19
CA ALA A 61 -17.91 6.99 1.99
C ALA A 61 -18.15 7.91 0.79
N ALA A 62 -17.17 7.96 -0.12
CA ALA A 62 -17.29 8.69 -1.38
C ALA A 62 -16.53 7.98 -2.52
N LEU A 63 -16.77 8.44 -3.74
CA LEU A 63 -15.98 8.11 -4.93
C LEU A 63 -14.99 9.26 -5.22
N VAL A 64 -13.78 8.92 -5.61
CA VAL A 64 -12.70 9.88 -5.82
C VAL A 64 -12.14 9.76 -7.23
N THR A 65 -11.96 10.91 -7.91
CA THR A 65 -11.26 11.02 -9.19
C THR A 65 -9.76 11.18 -8.97
N THR A 66 -8.94 10.57 -9.83
CA THR A 66 -7.49 10.43 -9.60
C THR A 66 -6.60 10.97 -10.73
N TYR A 67 -7.17 11.54 -11.80
CA TYR A 67 -6.39 12.06 -12.93
C TYR A 67 -5.25 12.99 -12.48
N SER A 68 -4.14 13.02 -13.24
CA SER A 68 -3.01 13.89 -12.96
C SER A 68 -3.16 15.26 -13.62
N GLY A 69 -2.27 16.19 -13.33
CA GLY A 69 -2.26 17.52 -13.96
C GLY A 69 -1.96 17.50 -15.47
N THR A 70 -1.54 16.35 -16.03
CA THR A 70 -1.15 16.25 -17.44
C THR A 70 -1.80 15.09 -18.19
N ASN A 71 -2.45 14.14 -17.51
CA ASN A 71 -3.04 12.96 -18.12
C ASN A 71 -4.31 12.49 -17.40
N GLY A 72 -5.23 11.85 -18.14
CA GLY A 72 -6.40 11.18 -17.57
C GLY A 72 -6.04 9.98 -16.68
N VAL A 73 -4.87 9.37 -16.87
CA VAL A 73 -4.34 8.31 -16.03
C VAL A 73 -3.12 8.82 -15.26
N THR A 74 -3.17 8.74 -13.94
CA THR A 74 -2.10 9.19 -13.05
C THR A 74 -1.07 8.09 -12.78
N ASP A 75 0.11 8.48 -12.31
CA ASP A 75 1.02 7.61 -11.57
C ASP A 75 0.99 7.91 -10.07
N SER A 76 1.60 7.05 -9.24
CA SER A 76 1.62 7.21 -7.77
C SER A 76 2.31 8.50 -7.32
N ALA A 77 3.27 9.04 -8.08
CA ALA A 77 3.95 10.29 -7.72
C ALA A 77 3.00 11.50 -7.84
N ALA A 78 2.31 11.62 -8.96
CA ALA A 78 1.37 12.72 -9.19
C ALA A 78 0.12 12.59 -8.31
N SER A 79 -0.42 11.38 -8.15
CA SER A 79 -1.57 11.17 -7.27
C SER A 79 -1.20 11.29 -5.80
N GLY A 80 -0.06 10.73 -5.38
CA GLY A 80 0.48 10.92 -4.04
C GLY A 80 0.68 12.41 -3.71
N THR A 81 1.19 13.20 -4.68
CA THR A 81 1.30 14.67 -4.53
C THR A 81 -0.07 15.32 -4.36
N ALA A 82 -1.09 14.91 -5.13
CA ALA A 82 -2.44 15.43 -4.98
C ALA A 82 -3.04 15.08 -3.61
N LEU A 83 -2.90 13.82 -3.16
CA LEU A 83 -3.33 13.34 -1.84
C LEU A 83 -2.56 13.95 -0.67
N ALA A 84 -1.31 14.36 -0.88
CA ALA A 84 -0.51 14.98 0.16
C ALA A 84 -0.73 16.50 0.26
N THR A 85 -0.95 17.19 -0.88
CA THR A 85 -0.83 18.65 -0.94
C THR A 85 -2.10 19.40 -1.37
N GLY A 86 -3.05 18.70 -1.97
CA GLY A 86 -4.23 19.32 -2.60
C GLY A 86 -3.93 19.96 -3.98
N HIS A 87 -2.82 19.60 -4.62
CA HIS A 87 -2.44 20.14 -5.93
C HIS A 87 -2.19 19.03 -6.94
N LYS A 88 -2.79 19.16 -8.13
CA LYS A 88 -2.44 18.29 -9.27
C LYS A 88 -1.05 18.64 -9.80
N THR A 89 -0.32 17.60 -10.21
CA THR A 89 0.99 17.74 -10.83
C THR A 89 1.17 16.80 -12.03
N LYS A 90 2.32 16.89 -12.68
CA LYS A 90 2.72 16.02 -13.78
C LYS A 90 3.09 14.64 -13.26
N ASN A 91 2.75 13.58 -14.03
CA ASN A 91 3.20 12.21 -13.73
C ASN A 91 4.72 12.18 -13.50
N GLY A 92 5.13 11.49 -12.43
CA GLY A 92 6.51 11.37 -11.99
C GLY A 92 6.98 12.45 -11.02
N ALA A 93 6.28 13.58 -10.87
CA ALA A 93 6.69 14.67 -9.97
C ALA A 93 6.20 14.44 -8.53
N LEU A 94 7.04 14.82 -7.57
CA LEU A 94 6.83 14.67 -6.12
C LEU A 94 6.85 16.03 -5.42
N GLY A 95 5.76 16.40 -4.76
CA GLY A 95 5.67 17.62 -3.95
C GLY A 95 5.96 18.92 -4.71
N MET A 96 5.79 18.92 -6.04
CA MET A 96 6.02 20.06 -6.94
C MET A 96 4.77 20.35 -7.75
N LEU A 97 4.55 21.58 -8.16
CA LEU A 97 3.58 21.88 -9.21
C LEU A 97 4.04 21.29 -10.58
N ALA A 98 3.14 21.30 -11.58
CA ALA A 98 3.44 20.74 -12.89
C ALA A 98 4.56 21.48 -13.66
N ASP A 99 4.95 22.66 -13.20
CA ASP A 99 6.11 23.43 -13.70
C ASP A 99 7.47 22.84 -13.29
N LEU A 100 7.47 21.87 -12.34
CA LEU A 100 8.62 21.19 -11.76
C LEU A 100 9.64 22.13 -11.06
N THR A 101 9.22 23.35 -10.73
CA THR A 101 10.05 24.37 -10.07
C THR A 101 9.45 24.89 -8.79
N THR A 102 8.13 24.84 -8.65
CA THR A 102 7.41 25.36 -7.50
C THR A 102 7.07 24.23 -6.51
N PRO A 103 7.71 24.17 -5.32
CA PRO A 103 7.38 23.18 -4.30
C PRO A 103 6.01 23.47 -3.66
N VAL A 104 5.30 22.42 -3.26
CA VAL A 104 4.00 22.51 -2.56
C VAL A 104 4.05 21.79 -1.22
N THR A 105 3.41 22.39 -0.21
CA THR A 105 3.44 21.92 1.18
C THR A 105 2.43 20.80 1.37
N SER A 106 2.83 19.71 2.02
CA SER A 106 1.97 18.57 2.32
C SER A 106 1.17 18.73 3.61
N VAL A 107 0.08 17.99 3.75
CA VAL A 107 -0.71 17.88 4.98
C VAL A 107 0.13 17.37 6.16
N ALA A 108 1.13 16.53 5.94
CA ALA A 108 2.10 16.09 6.93
C ALA A 108 2.95 17.28 7.44
N ALA A 109 3.39 18.15 6.54
CA ALA A 109 4.12 19.36 6.91
C ALA A 109 3.21 20.37 7.63
N TRP A 110 1.92 20.51 7.25
CA TRP A 110 0.96 21.33 7.99
C TRP A 110 0.75 20.80 9.41
N ALA A 111 0.61 19.47 9.58
CA ALA A 111 0.52 18.83 10.89
C ALA A 111 1.73 19.17 11.77
N LYS A 112 2.96 19.02 11.22
CA LYS A 112 4.19 19.39 11.94
C LYS A 112 4.21 20.88 12.33
N GLN A 113 3.83 21.77 11.41
CA GLN A 113 3.77 23.23 11.69
C GLN A 113 2.75 23.57 12.77
N ALA A 114 1.68 22.80 12.88
CA ALA A 114 0.67 22.93 13.93
C ALA A 114 1.08 22.28 15.27
N GLY A 115 2.28 21.68 15.36
CA GLY A 115 2.81 21.10 16.58
C GLY A 115 2.46 19.61 16.79
N ALA A 116 1.83 18.95 15.83
CA ALA A 116 1.57 17.52 15.89
C ALA A 116 2.84 16.70 15.64
N ALA A 117 2.90 15.48 16.18
CA ALA A 117 3.89 14.49 15.79
C ALA A 117 3.55 13.93 14.40
N VAL A 118 4.55 13.59 13.59
CA VAL A 118 4.32 13.16 12.21
C VAL A 118 5.02 11.85 11.90
N GLY A 119 4.25 10.90 11.34
CA GLY A 119 4.77 9.65 10.79
C GLY A 119 4.35 9.44 9.34
N VAL A 120 5.28 8.92 8.53
CA VAL A 120 5.04 8.49 7.14
C VAL A 120 5.56 7.08 6.96
N THR A 121 4.67 6.16 6.60
CA THR A 121 4.97 4.73 6.61
C THR A 121 4.43 4.00 5.38
N THR A 122 5.05 2.87 5.04
CA THR A 122 4.71 2.13 3.81
C THR A 122 5.08 0.66 3.90
N SER A 123 4.48 -0.18 3.06
CA SER A 123 4.90 -1.56 2.81
C SER A 123 5.95 -1.69 1.69
N VAL A 124 6.30 -0.60 1.01
CA VAL A 124 7.39 -0.52 0.02
C VAL A 124 8.59 0.23 0.59
N SER A 125 9.54 0.69 -0.23
CA SER A 125 10.68 1.48 0.26
C SER A 125 10.23 2.85 0.77
N VAL A 126 10.93 3.35 1.81
CA VAL A 126 10.57 4.65 2.41
C VAL A 126 10.69 5.81 1.44
N ASP A 127 11.51 5.68 0.41
CA ASP A 127 11.76 6.64 -0.67
C ASP A 127 10.94 6.34 -1.95
N HIS A 128 9.94 5.42 -1.87
CA HIS A 128 8.99 5.21 -2.97
C HIS A 128 8.06 6.43 -3.17
N ALA A 129 7.40 6.49 -4.32
CA ALA A 129 6.69 7.68 -4.77
C ALA A 129 5.61 8.17 -3.81
N THR A 130 4.72 7.29 -3.33
CA THR A 130 3.58 7.68 -2.48
C THR A 130 4.01 8.24 -1.13
N PRO A 131 4.86 7.56 -0.32
CA PRO A 131 5.34 8.15 0.93
C PRO A 131 6.19 9.41 0.67
N ALA A 132 7.01 9.41 -0.40
CA ALA A 132 7.85 10.55 -0.74
C ALA A 132 7.06 11.83 -1.04
N ALA A 133 5.86 11.73 -1.60
CA ALA A 133 5.00 12.89 -1.87
C ALA A 133 4.62 13.69 -0.61
N PHE A 134 4.73 13.09 0.58
CA PHE A 134 4.44 13.75 1.86
C PHE A 134 5.61 14.57 2.40
N TYR A 135 6.85 14.37 1.89
CA TYR A 135 8.04 15.03 2.43
C TYR A 135 9.05 15.50 1.38
N ALA A 136 9.01 15.00 0.14
CA ALA A 136 10.00 15.30 -0.89
C ALA A 136 9.50 16.33 -1.91
N HIS A 137 10.46 17.04 -2.54
CA HIS A 137 10.24 18.01 -3.59
C HIS A 137 11.17 17.72 -4.77
N GLN A 138 10.77 16.75 -5.61
CA GLN A 138 11.59 16.27 -6.73
C GLN A 138 10.80 16.28 -8.04
N GLY A 139 11.43 16.73 -9.12
CA GLY A 139 10.85 16.70 -10.47
C GLY A 139 10.70 15.30 -11.07
N GLY A 140 11.27 14.27 -10.42
CA GLY A 140 11.22 12.87 -10.85
C GLY A 140 11.33 11.87 -9.71
N ARG A 141 10.37 10.92 -9.65
CA ARG A 141 10.28 9.87 -8.62
C ARG A 141 11.45 8.88 -8.59
N GLY A 142 12.28 8.87 -9.63
CA GLY A 142 13.50 8.03 -9.71
C GLY A 142 14.72 8.61 -9.01
N SER A 143 14.64 9.82 -8.44
CA SER A 143 15.75 10.48 -7.74
C SER A 143 15.89 10.00 -6.30
N TYR A 144 15.95 8.67 -6.09
CA TYR A 144 15.81 8.04 -4.77
C TYR A 144 16.77 8.56 -3.70
N TYR A 145 18.05 8.79 -4.02
CA TYR A 145 19.00 9.35 -3.05
C TYR A 145 18.60 10.77 -2.62
N ALA A 146 18.21 11.64 -3.57
CA ALA A 146 17.74 12.98 -3.26
C ALA A 146 16.42 12.97 -2.46
N ILE A 147 15.52 12.02 -2.76
CA ILE A 147 14.28 11.79 -1.99
C ILE A 147 14.62 11.41 -0.55
N GLY A 148 15.59 10.51 -0.35
CA GLY A 148 16.07 10.16 0.98
C GLY A 148 16.68 11.34 1.74
N GLN A 149 17.34 12.28 1.05
CA GLN A 149 17.83 13.52 1.65
C GLN A 149 16.66 14.49 2.00
N ASP A 150 15.59 14.51 1.19
CA ASP A 150 14.41 15.32 1.50
C ASP A 150 13.65 14.79 2.72
N LEU A 151 13.64 13.46 2.96
CA LEU A 151 13.14 12.86 4.20
C LEU A 151 13.82 13.49 5.43
N LEU A 152 15.14 13.66 5.40
CA LEU A 152 15.89 14.28 6.50
C LEU A 152 15.58 15.76 6.66
N LYS A 153 15.35 16.50 5.56
CA LYS A 153 14.97 17.91 5.58
C LYS A 153 13.55 18.14 6.14
N ALA A 154 12.62 17.22 5.81
CA ALA A 154 11.26 17.26 6.37
C ALA A 154 11.27 17.05 7.87
N ASP A 155 12.22 16.26 8.37
CA ASP A 155 12.49 16.08 9.79
C ASP A 155 11.23 15.67 10.57
N PHE A 156 10.50 14.66 10.07
CA PHE A 156 9.34 14.07 10.77
C PHE A 156 9.80 13.08 11.85
N ASP A 157 8.92 12.75 12.76
CA ASP A 157 9.26 11.98 13.96
C ASP A 157 9.43 10.49 13.71
N PHE A 158 8.67 9.93 12.74
CA PHE A 158 8.64 8.50 12.47
C PHE A 158 8.55 8.19 10.98
N TYR A 159 9.47 7.36 10.49
CA TYR A 159 9.40 6.77 9.17
C TYR A 159 9.48 5.27 9.26
N ALA A 160 8.74 4.54 8.41
CA ALA A 160 8.88 3.09 8.33
C ALA A 160 8.57 2.55 6.93
N GLY A 161 9.30 1.49 6.55
CA GLY A 161 9.13 0.80 5.28
C GLY A 161 10.10 -0.36 5.13
N SER A 162 10.30 -0.82 3.90
CA SER A 162 11.22 -1.92 3.65
C SER A 162 12.67 -1.49 3.84
N ASP A 163 13.12 -0.49 3.11
CA ASP A 163 14.47 0.10 3.19
C ASP A 163 14.54 1.39 2.34
N PHE A 164 15.75 1.94 2.14
CA PHE A 164 16.02 2.91 1.08
C PHE A 164 16.40 2.17 -0.20
N LEU A 165 15.82 2.54 -1.34
CA LEU A 165 16.17 1.97 -2.64
C LEU A 165 17.60 2.31 -3.05
N GLN A 166 17.99 3.58 -2.87
CA GLN A 166 19.32 4.06 -3.19
C GLN A 166 19.95 4.73 -1.96
N PRO A 167 20.50 3.93 -1.01
CA PRO A 167 21.07 4.46 0.24
C PRO A 167 22.38 5.21 0.05
N SER A 168 22.99 5.18 -1.13
CA SER A 168 24.27 5.86 -1.44
C SER A 168 24.18 6.57 -2.79
N GLU A 169 24.92 7.67 -2.95
CA GLU A 169 24.99 8.44 -4.18
C GLU A 169 25.86 7.71 -5.22
N GLY A 170 25.20 7.02 -6.17
CA GLY A 170 25.84 6.41 -7.34
C GLY A 170 27.03 5.49 -7.03
N LYS A 171 28.03 5.50 -7.93
CA LYS A 171 29.29 4.75 -7.76
C LYS A 171 30.35 5.52 -6.95
N ASP A 172 30.20 6.85 -6.84
CA ASP A 172 31.06 7.69 -6.01
C ASP A 172 30.63 7.57 -4.55
N LYS A 173 31.38 6.76 -3.78
CA LYS A 173 31.18 6.54 -2.35
C LYS A 173 31.64 7.71 -1.46
N ALA A 174 31.84 8.90 -2.02
CA ALA A 174 32.34 10.07 -1.29
C ALA A 174 31.27 10.71 -0.38
N ALA A 175 29.98 10.61 -0.75
CA ALA A 175 28.90 11.11 0.08
C ALA A 175 28.50 10.08 1.16
N PRO A 176 28.18 10.51 2.40
CA PRO A 176 27.69 9.62 3.45
C PRO A 176 26.44 8.88 3.00
N SER A 177 26.31 7.62 3.40
CA SER A 177 25.10 6.85 3.17
C SER A 177 23.88 7.50 3.87
N LEU A 178 22.66 7.29 3.34
CA LEU A 178 21.43 7.76 4.00
C LEU A 178 21.30 7.21 5.43
N TYR A 179 21.84 6.04 5.71
CA TYR A 179 21.85 5.48 7.07
C TYR A 179 22.71 6.32 8.04
N GLU A 180 23.92 6.76 7.60
CA GLU A 180 24.78 7.64 8.37
C GLU A 180 24.16 9.04 8.51
N GLN A 181 23.55 9.56 7.45
CA GLN A 181 22.84 10.84 7.49
C GLN A 181 21.65 10.80 8.47
N CYS A 182 20.85 9.71 8.48
CA CYS A 182 19.78 9.51 9.46
C CYS A 182 20.32 9.54 10.90
N ALA A 183 21.41 8.81 11.17
CA ALA A 183 22.02 8.79 12.50
C ALA A 183 22.53 10.19 12.93
N ASN A 184 23.19 10.91 12.01
CA ASN A 184 23.69 12.27 12.25
C ASN A 184 22.54 13.28 12.46
N ALA A 185 21.37 13.06 11.86
CA ALA A 185 20.15 13.86 12.04
C ALA A 185 19.36 13.47 13.31
N GLY A 186 19.88 12.57 14.14
CA GLY A 186 19.28 12.17 15.42
C GLY A 186 18.22 11.06 15.30
N TYR A 187 18.11 10.39 14.15
CA TYR A 187 17.21 9.23 14.03
C TYR A 187 17.84 7.97 14.63
N THR A 188 17.03 7.24 15.38
CA THR A 188 17.33 5.86 15.77
C THR A 188 16.85 4.94 14.63
N LEU A 189 17.80 4.33 13.93
CA LEU A 189 17.52 3.39 12.86
C LEU A 189 17.30 2.01 13.46
N CYS A 190 16.08 1.47 13.32
CA CYS A 190 15.68 0.16 13.83
C CYS A 190 15.51 -0.84 12.67
N ARG A 191 15.99 -2.07 12.83
CA ARG A 191 15.92 -3.16 11.86
C ARG A 191 14.98 -4.26 12.34
N GLY A 192 13.71 -4.24 11.85
CA GLY A 192 12.64 -5.14 12.26
C GLY A 192 11.97 -4.74 13.57
N TYR A 193 10.78 -5.32 13.80
CA TYR A 193 9.91 -4.94 14.93
C TYR A 193 10.54 -5.18 16.30
N ASN A 194 11.24 -6.29 16.47
CA ASN A 194 11.91 -6.61 17.75
C ASN A 194 13.03 -5.62 18.11
N ASP A 195 13.74 -5.10 17.12
CA ASP A 195 14.77 -4.09 17.34
C ASP A 195 14.13 -2.74 17.70
N TYR A 196 13.04 -2.38 17.03
CA TYR A 196 12.24 -1.20 17.38
C TYR A 196 11.79 -1.26 18.86
N GLN A 197 11.19 -2.36 19.29
CA GLN A 197 10.70 -2.51 20.68
C GLN A 197 11.80 -2.31 21.75
N ARG A 198 13.03 -2.70 21.44
CA ARG A 198 14.18 -2.52 22.36
C ARG A 198 14.67 -1.07 22.41
N ARG A 199 14.62 -0.35 21.30
CA ARG A 199 15.33 0.94 21.13
C ARG A 199 14.41 2.16 21.15
N CYS A 200 13.13 2.03 20.83
CA CYS A 200 12.21 3.15 20.67
C CYS A 200 12.06 4.04 21.92
N LYS A 201 12.16 3.46 23.14
CA LYS A 201 11.98 4.21 24.41
C LYS A 201 13.02 5.30 24.65
N LYS A 202 14.17 5.26 23.97
CA LYS A 202 15.27 6.22 24.10
C LYS A 202 15.47 7.04 22.84
N ALA A 203 14.57 6.90 21.87
CA ALA A 203 14.68 7.55 20.58
C ALA A 203 13.86 8.85 20.57
N ASP A 204 14.46 9.91 20.06
CA ASP A 204 13.74 11.17 19.78
C ASP A 204 13.00 11.12 18.44
N LYS A 205 13.61 10.44 17.46
CA LYS A 205 13.07 10.17 16.13
C LYS A 205 13.44 8.76 15.67
N VAL A 206 12.59 8.11 14.86
CA VAL A 206 12.79 6.71 14.44
C VAL A 206 12.68 6.57 12.93
N VAL A 207 13.59 5.77 12.35
CA VAL A 207 13.43 5.13 11.04
C VAL A 207 13.37 3.61 11.28
N LEU A 208 12.20 3.01 11.06
CA LEU A 208 11.98 1.57 11.20
C LEU A 208 12.00 0.91 9.82
N LEU A 209 13.00 0.09 9.57
CA LEU A 209 13.17 -0.66 8.33
C LEU A 209 13.04 -2.16 8.59
N GLN A 210 12.76 -2.95 7.54
CA GLN A 210 12.79 -4.41 7.67
C GLN A 210 14.17 -4.91 8.12
N THR A 211 14.25 -6.19 8.53
CA THR A 211 15.51 -6.79 8.97
C THR A 211 16.56 -6.72 7.84
N GLU A 212 17.83 -6.62 8.21
CA GLU A 212 18.91 -6.57 7.23
C GLU A 212 18.95 -7.81 6.34
N LYS A 213 18.64 -8.98 6.91
CA LYS A 213 18.52 -10.24 6.18
C LYS A 213 17.46 -10.15 5.08
N ALA A 214 16.28 -9.64 5.40
CA ALA A 214 15.18 -9.47 4.43
C ALA A 214 15.51 -8.39 3.39
N SER A 215 16.09 -7.25 3.81
CA SER A 215 16.53 -6.18 2.92
C SER A 215 17.58 -6.62 1.90
N ASN A 216 18.47 -7.55 2.28
CA ASN A 216 19.46 -8.11 1.36
C ASN A 216 18.85 -9.02 0.29
N VAL A 217 17.68 -9.59 0.56
CA VAL A 217 16.90 -10.39 -0.42
C VAL A 217 16.02 -9.48 -1.29
N GLN A 218 15.25 -8.60 -0.66
CA GLN A 218 14.33 -7.69 -1.33
C GLN A 218 14.30 -6.34 -0.59
N ARG A 219 14.96 -5.35 -1.15
CA ARG A 219 15.08 -4.01 -0.55
C ARG A 219 13.88 -3.11 -0.85
N ASN A 220 13.32 -3.24 -2.02
CA ASN A 220 12.34 -2.32 -2.58
C ASN A 220 10.94 -2.42 -1.96
N SER A 221 10.65 -3.53 -1.27
CA SER A 221 9.37 -3.71 -0.57
C SER A 221 9.48 -4.76 0.54
N LEU A 222 8.49 -4.78 1.44
CA LEU A 222 8.23 -5.95 2.28
C LEU A 222 7.81 -7.13 1.40
N PRO A 223 8.01 -8.39 1.83
CA PRO A 223 7.43 -9.54 1.16
C PRO A 223 5.91 -9.41 1.06
N TYR A 224 5.33 -9.93 -0.02
CA TYR A 224 3.87 -10.03 -0.11
C TYR A 224 3.28 -10.78 1.09
N ALA A 225 2.08 -10.41 1.53
CA ALA A 225 1.40 -11.04 2.66
C ALA A 225 1.26 -12.57 2.51
N ILE A 226 1.02 -13.03 1.27
CA ILE A 226 0.92 -14.46 0.93
C ILE A 226 2.28 -15.19 1.02
N ASP A 227 3.42 -14.49 0.87
CA ASP A 227 4.78 -15.06 0.86
C ASP A 227 5.50 -14.90 2.19
N ARG A 228 4.96 -14.10 3.11
CA ARG A 228 5.60 -13.60 4.30
C ARG A 228 5.93 -14.70 5.33
N SER A 229 7.10 -14.65 5.89
CA SER A 229 7.51 -15.43 7.04
C SER A 229 7.15 -14.73 8.36
N ARG A 230 7.25 -15.46 9.48
CA ARG A 230 7.01 -14.89 10.82
C ARG A 230 8.03 -13.84 11.26
N GLU A 231 9.19 -13.81 10.62
CA GLU A 231 10.29 -12.88 10.96
C GLU A 231 10.17 -11.56 10.19
N ASP A 232 9.34 -11.53 9.14
CA ASP A 232 9.20 -10.36 8.28
C ASP A 232 8.37 -9.28 8.98
N LEU A 233 8.78 -8.03 8.78
CA LEU A 233 8.04 -6.86 9.23
C LEU A 233 6.70 -6.78 8.47
N THR A 234 5.62 -6.46 9.17
CA THR A 234 4.27 -6.35 8.60
C THR A 234 3.78 -4.92 8.65
N LEU A 235 2.83 -4.55 7.76
CA LEU A 235 2.21 -3.24 7.79
C LEU A 235 1.45 -2.99 9.10
N GLN A 236 0.82 -4.04 9.66
CA GLN A 236 0.20 -4.00 10.98
C GLN A 236 1.21 -3.65 12.10
N GLN A 237 2.41 -4.26 12.09
CA GLN A 237 3.46 -3.95 13.05
C GLN A 237 4.01 -2.54 12.88
N ILE A 238 4.16 -2.06 11.64
CA ILE A 238 4.57 -0.69 11.30
C ILE A 238 3.54 0.30 11.87
N THR A 239 2.25 0.08 11.64
CA THR A 239 1.18 0.93 12.13
C THR A 239 1.16 0.97 13.66
N ARG A 240 1.28 -0.20 14.32
CA ARG A 240 1.36 -0.29 15.79
C ARG A 240 2.58 0.45 16.34
N ALA A 241 3.73 0.33 15.68
CA ALA A 241 4.95 1.06 16.05
C ALA A 241 4.78 2.58 15.90
N GLY A 242 4.19 3.02 14.79
CA GLY A 242 3.89 4.43 14.55
C GLY A 242 2.98 5.03 15.62
N ILE A 243 1.85 4.36 15.92
CA ILE A 243 0.92 4.79 16.98
C ILE A 243 1.65 4.88 18.33
N HIS A 244 2.33 3.80 18.74
CA HIS A 244 3.05 3.76 20.01
C HIS A 244 4.09 4.87 20.13
N PHE A 245 4.85 5.12 19.06
CA PHE A 245 5.91 6.13 19.08
C PHE A 245 5.34 7.56 19.08
N LEU A 246 4.40 7.86 18.19
CA LEU A 246 3.85 9.20 18.00
C LEU A 246 2.97 9.62 19.19
N SER A 247 2.15 8.71 19.75
CA SER A 247 1.35 9.01 20.94
C SER A 247 2.20 9.23 22.20
N GLY A 248 3.42 8.70 22.22
CA GLY A 248 4.38 8.92 23.31
C GLY A 248 5.11 10.27 23.25
N GLN A 249 4.99 11.03 22.14
CA GLN A 249 5.60 12.34 21.98
C GLN A 249 4.82 13.38 22.79
N GLN A 250 5.52 14.34 23.41
CA GLN A 250 4.90 15.48 24.10
C GLN A 250 4.45 16.53 23.09
N LYS A 251 3.53 16.17 22.19
CA LYS A 251 3.00 17.03 21.12
C LYS A 251 1.47 17.05 21.13
N ASP A 252 0.87 17.96 20.42
CA ASP A 252 -0.58 18.12 20.34
C ASP A 252 -1.21 17.16 19.33
N GLY A 253 -1.20 15.88 19.65
CA GLY A 253 -1.67 14.81 18.78
C GLY A 253 -0.65 14.39 17.74
N PHE A 254 -1.13 13.67 16.69
CA PHE A 254 -0.26 13.19 15.61
C PHE A 254 -0.99 13.06 14.27
N PHE A 255 -0.18 13.05 13.21
CA PHE A 255 -0.53 12.62 11.87
C PHE A 255 0.26 11.35 11.53
N LEU A 256 -0.41 10.29 11.13
CA LEU A 256 0.20 9.05 10.67
C LEU A 256 -0.35 8.65 9.29
N MET A 257 0.49 8.74 8.26
CA MET A 257 0.22 8.20 6.94
C MET A 257 0.71 6.76 6.88
N VAL A 258 -0.12 5.87 6.35
CA VAL A 258 0.18 4.44 6.18
C VAL A 258 -0.17 4.02 4.76
N GLU A 259 0.82 3.52 4.02
CA GLU A 259 0.61 3.06 2.65
C GLU A 259 0.65 1.53 2.54
N GLY A 260 -0.39 0.98 1.91
CA GLY A 260 -0.42 -0.39 1.38
C GLY A 260 0.11 -0.45 -0.04
N GLY A 261 1.41 -0.20 -0.25
CA GLY A 261 2.01 -0.03 -1.57
C GLY A 261 2.09 -1.32 -2.40
N LYS A 262 1.97 -2.48 -1.78
CA LYS A 262 2.08 -3.78 -2.46
C LYS A 262 0.81 -4.21 -3.18
N ILE A 263 -0.33 -3.57 -2.93
CA ILE A 263 -1.59 -3.86 -3.65
C ILE A 263 -1.39 -3.55 -5.14
N ASP A 264 -0.82 -2.38 -5.46
CA ASP A 264 -0.51 -1.96 -6.82
C ASP A 264 0.42 -2.94 -7.55
N TRP A 265 1.49 -3.37 -6.90
CA TRP A 265 2.46 -4.29 -7.49
C TRP A 265 1.82 -5.63 -7.86
N ALA A 266 0.96 -6.16 -6.98
CA ALA A 266 0.19 -7.37 -7.26
C ALA A 266 -0.82 -7.16 -8.41
N CYS A 267 -1.44 -5.97 -8.51
CA CYS A 267 -2.31 -5.60 -9.63
C CYS A 267 -1.54 -5.51 -10.95
N HIS A 268 -0.33 -4.94 -10.98
CA HIS A 268 0.57 -4.96 -12.14
C HIS A 268 0.93 -6.38 -12.60
N GLY A 269 1.04 -7.31 -11.64
CA GLY A 269 1.18 -8.74 -11.87
C GLY A 269 -0.10 -9.41 -12.38
N ASN A 270 -1.25 -8.76 -12.26
CA ASN A 270 -2.59 -9.34 -12.44
C ASN A 270 -2.82 -10.60 -11.56
N ASP A 271 -2.28 -10.60 -10.36
CA ASP A 271 -2.32 -11.72 -9.41
C ASP A 271 -3.40 -11.50 -8.35
N ALA A 272 -4.62 -11.95 -8.64
CA ALA A 272 -5.80 -11.67 -7.82
C ALA A 272 -5.69 -12.19 -6.38
N ALA A 273 -5.12 -13.39 -6.19
CA ALA A 273 -4.93 -13.94 -4.85
C ALA A 273 -3.99 -13.04 -4.02
N THR A 274 -2.87 -12.63 -4.60
CA THR A 274 -1.92 -11.74 -3.94
C THR A 274 -2.53 -10.37 -3.67
N VAL A 275 -3.29 -9.79 -4.61
CA VAL A 275 -4.03 -8.53 -4.40
C VAL A 275 -4.95 -8.61 -3.18
N PHE A 276 -5.76 -9.67 -3.09
CA PHE A 276 -6.72 -9.80 -1.99
C PHE A 276 -6.01 -10.00 -0.65
N HIS A 277 -4.89 -10.72 -0.62
CA HIS A 277 -4.05 -10.85 0.58
C HIS A 277 -3.43 -9.52 1.01
N GLU A 278 -3.01 -8.64 0.07
CA GLU A 278 -2.47 -7.31 0.38
C GLU A 278 -3.56 -6.36 0.90
N VAL A 279 -4.78 -6.41 0.34
CA VAL A 279 -5.91 -5.62 0.86
C VAL A 279 -6.28 -6.07 2.29
N ILE A 280 -6.26 -7.38 2.56
CA ILE A 280 -6.47 -7.92 3.92
C ILE A 280 -5.35 -7.46 4.87
N ASP A 281 -4.08 -7.43 4.44
CA ASP A 281 -2.96 -6.95 5.24
C ASP A 281 -3.11 -5.46 5.59
N MET A 282 -3.60 -4.66 4.64
CA MET A 282 -3.94 -3.25 4.88
C MET A 282 -5.12 -3.12 5.85
N ASP A 283 -6.18 -3.92 5.72
CA ASP A 283 -7.30 -3.93 6.67
C ASP A 283 -6.84 -4.28 8.10
N ASN A 284 -5.90 -5.22 8.24
CA ASN A 284 -5.30 -5.55 9.53
C ASN A 284 -4.51 -4.37 10.13
N ALA A 285 -3.87 -3.55 9.32
CA ALA A 285 -3.22 -2.32 9.76
C ALA A 285 -4.25 -1.25 10.16
N ILE A 286 -5.34 -1.12 9.40
CA ILE A 286 -6.45 -0.21 9.71
C ILE A 286 -7.14 -0.61 11.02
N ARG A 287 -7.32 -1.91 11.30
CA ARG A 287 -7.87 -2.39 12.58
C ARG A 287 -7.07 -1.91 13.78
N VAL A 288 -5.75 -1.80 13.68
CA VAL A 288 -4.92 -1.25 14.76
C VAL A 288 -5.23 0.23 15.02
N ALA A 289 -5.48 1.00 13.96
CA ALA A 289 -5.92 2.39 14.09
C ALA A 289 -7.36 2.49 14.61
N TYR A 290 -8.22 1.55 14.22
CA TYR A 290 -9.59 1.49 14.72
C TYR A 290 -9.65 1.14 16.22
N GLU A 291 -8.81 0.21 16.70
CA GLU A 291 -8.63 -0.06 18.13
C GLU A 291 -8.20 1.19 18.94
N PHE A 292 -7.39 2.06 18.34
CA PHE A 292 -7.02 3.35 18.91
C PHE A 292 -8.21 4.35 18.88
N TYR A 293 -8.93 4.41 17.76
CA TYR A 293 -10.14 5.22 17.62
C TYR A 293 -11.19 4.87 18.69
N GLU A 294 -11.43 3.60 18.98
CA GLU A 294 -12.38 3.18 20.01
C GLU A 294 -12.05 3.73 21.41
N GLN A 295 -10.78 4.03 21.68
CA GLN A 295 -10.32 4.63 22.92
C GLN A 295 -10.35 6.16 22.89
N HIS A 296 -10.35 6.78 21.71
CA HIS A 296 -10.28 8.22 21.49
C HIS A 296 -11.25 8.70 20.39
N PRO A 297 -12.55 8.37 20.46
CA PRO A 297 -13.48 8.55 19.32
C PRO A 297 -13.71 10.04 18.97
N ASP A 298 -13.72 10.92 19.97
CA ASP A 298 -14.02 12.34 19.80
C ASP A 298 -12.81 13.17 19.33
N GLU A 299 -11.62 12.57 19.27
CA GLU A 299 -10.37 13.24 18.92
C GLU A 299 -9.64 12.61 17.75
N THR A 300 -10.16 11.51 17.21
CA THR A 300 -9.53 10.72 16.14
C THR A 300 -10.28 10.86 14.84
N LEU A 301 -9.53 11.00 13.72
CA LEU A 301 -10.02 10.86 12.36
C LEU A 301 -9.24 9.76 11.67
N ILE A 302 -9.94 8.79 11.08
CA ILE A 302 -9.35 7.78 10.18
C ILE A 302 -9.92 8.03 8.78
N VAL A 303 -9.05 8.18 7.80
CA VAL A 303 -9.39 8.28 6.38
C VAL A 303 -8.66 7.19 5.62
N VAL A 304 -9.38 6.38 4.85
CA VAL A 304 -8.85 5.30 4.01
C VAL A 304 -9.22 5.59 2.57
N THR A 305 -8.24 5.61 1.68
CA THR A 305 -8.45 5.84 0.24
C THR A 305 -7.40 5.09 -0.60
N ALA A 306 -7.37 5.35 -1.89
CA ALA A 306 -6.34 4.90 -2.81
C ALA A 306 -5.85 6.07 -3.67
N ASP A 307 -4.68 5.93 -4.26
CA ASP A 307 -4.10 6.92 -5.15
C ASP A 307 -4.61 6.76 -6.59
N HIS A 308 -4.81 5.54 -7.07
CA HIS A 308 -5.42 5.19 -8.36
C HIS A 308 -5.94 3.75 -8.34
N GLU A 309 -6.56 3.34 -9.43
CA GLU A 309 -6.87 1.95 -9.73
C GLU A 309 -5.76 1.36 -10.61
N THR A 310 -5.45 0.08 -10.43
CA THR A 310 -4.45 -0.64 -11.23
C THR A 310 -5.01 -1.97 -11.75
N GLY A 311 -4.74 -2.24 -13.03
CA GLY A 311 -5.01 -3.51 -13.68
C GLY A 311 -6.39 -3.62 -14.31
N GLY A 312 -7.36 -2.80 -13.92
CA GLY A 312 -8.73 -2.88 -14.42
C GLY A 312 -9.36 -4.23 -14.11
N ILE A 313 -9.34 -4.66 -12.84
CA ILE A 313 -9.87 -5.96 -12.41
C ILE A 313 -11.36 -6.06 -12.65
N VAL A 314 -11.79 -7.17 -13.25
CA VAL A 314 -13.19 -7.52 -13.50
C VAL A 314 -13.56 -8.78 -12.71
N LEU A 315 -14.59 -8.68 -11.88
CA LEU A 315 -15.15 -9.77 -11.10
C LEU A 315 -16.33 -10.40 -11.86
N GLY A 316 -16.16 -11.63 -12.36
CA GLY A 316 -17.13 -12.31 -13.23
C GLY A 316 -16.84 -12.10 -14.72
N ARG A 317 -16.04 -13.00 -15.32
CA ARG A 317 -15.66 -12.99 -16.73
C ARG A 317 -16.33 -14.15 -17.46
N GLY A 318 -17.34 -13.86 -18.26
CA GLY A 318 -18.03 -14.85 -19.10
C GLY A 318 -19.40 -15.25 -18.54
N PRO A 319 -19.64 -16.47 -18.07
CA PRO A 319 -20.91 -16.84 -17.44
C PRO A 319 -21.19 -16.00 -16.20
N TYR A 320 -22.45 -15.91 -15.77
CA TYR A 320 -22.84 -15.16 -14.57
C TYR A 320 -22.42 -15.89 -13.29
N GLU A 321 -21.11 -16.15 -13.17
CA GLU A 321 -20.49 -16.90 -12.10
C GLU A 321 -19.19 -16.24 -11.65
N LEU A 322 -18.76 -16.52 -10.42
CA LEU A 322 -17.51 -16.06 -9.84
C LEU A 322 -17.03 -17.09 -8.80
N HIS A 323 -15.79 -17.56 -8.95
CA HIS A 323 -15.24 -18.64 -8.14
C HIS A 323 -13.99 -18.18 -7.38
N THR A 324 -14.09 -17.10 -6.60
CA THR A 324 -12.97 -16.54 -5.83
C THR A 324 -12.44 -17.51 -4.77
N ASP A 325 -13.26 -18.48 -4.34
CA ASP A 325 -12.86 -19.55 -3.42
C ASP A 325 -11.67 -20.38 -3.94
N LEU A 326 -11.51 -20.50 -5.26
CA LEU A 326 -10.39 -21.24 -5.88
C LEU A 326 -9.04 -20.58 -5.57
N LEU A 327 -9.02 -19.27 -5.34
CA LEU A 327 -7.78 -18.53 -5.02
C LEU A 327 -7.12 -18.99 -3.71
N ARG A 328 -7.86 -19.65 -2.80
CA ARG A 328 -7.29 -20.26 -1.58
C ARG A 328 -6.21 -21.31 -1.86
N HIS A 329 -6.20 -21.86 -3.06
CA HIS A 329 -5.22 -22.88 -3.47
C HIS A 329 -3.90 -22.28 -3.93
N GLN A 330 -3.85 -20.98 -4.26
CA GLN A 330 -2.61 -20.29 -4.54
C GLN A 330 -1.90 -19.98 -3.21
N ARG A 331 -0.66 -20.47 -3.05
CA ARG A 331 0.10 -20.41 -1.80
C ARG A 331 1.36 -19.56 -1.89
N MET A 332 1.60 -18.96 -3.02
CA MET A 332 2.69 -18.03 -3.29
C MET A 332 2.23 -16.98 -4.28
N SER A 333 2.82 -15.78 -4.21
CA SER A 333 2.67 -14.81 -5.30
C SER A 333 3.25 -15.35 -6.59
N VAL A 334 2.80 -14.83 -7.72
CA VAL A 334 3.34 -15.21 -9.02
C VAL A 334 4.85 -14.95 -9.12
N GLU A 335 5.35 -13.88 -8.47
CA GLU A 335 6.77 -13.54 -8.42
C GLU A 335 7.58 -14.57 -7.62
N ALA A 336 7.11 -14.89 -6.41
CA ALA A 336 7.77 -15.89 -5.56
C ALA A 336 7.74 -17.28 -6.18
N TYR A 337 6.62 -17.64 -6.84
CA TYR A 337 6.54 -18.91 -7.54
C TYR A 337 7.50 -18.98 -8.74
N GLY A 338 7.66 -17.90 -9.50
CA GLY A 338 8.67 -17.84 -10.57
C GLY A 338 10.10 -18.02 -10.06
N ALA A 339 10.43 -17.40 -8.91
CA ALA A 339 11.72 -17.60 -8.25
C ALA A 339 11.90 -19.05 -7.76
N HIS A 340 10.85 -19.65 -7.19
CA HIS A 340 10.83 -21.06 -6.78
C HIS A 340 11.07 -22.01 -7.95
N VAL A 341 10.39 -21.82 -9.07
CA VAL A 341 10.55 -22.64 -10.30
C VAL A 341 12.01 -22.60 -10.79
N LYS A 342 12.61 -21.40 -10.80
CA LYS A 342 14.03 -21.25 -11.17
C LYS A 342 14.96 -22.04 -10.24
N GLN A 343 14.78 -21.90 -8.92
CA GLN A 343 15.55 -22.65 -7.93
C GLN A 343 15.33 -24.17 -8.06
N LEU A 344 14.11 -24.59 -8.34
CA LEU A 344 13.78 -26.00 -8.56
C LEU A 344 14.52 -26.56 -9.79
N HIS A 345 14.56 -25.79 -10.89
CA HIS A 345 15.30 -26.15 -12.10
C HIS A 345 16.83 -26.22 -11.84
N GLU A 346 17.39 -25.23 -11.16
CA GLU A 346 18.82 -25.22 -10.79
C GLU A 346 19.18 -26.44 -9.92
N LYS A 347 18.30 -26.85 -9.00
CA LYS A 347 18.52 -27.98 -8.08
C LYS A 347 18.38 -29.34 -8.75
N LEU A 348 17.42 -29.53 -9.62
CA LEU A 348 17.06 -30.83 -10.19
C LEU A 348 17.69 -31.07 -11.57
N GLY A 349 17.97 -30.04 -12.35
CA GLY A 349 18.48 -30.12 -13.70
C GLY A 349 17.63 -31.07 -14.58
N GLU A 350 18.24 -32.04 -15.19
CA GLU A 350 17.56 -33.04 -16.06
C GLU A 350 16.53 -33.93 -15.33
N LYS A 351 16.56 -33.99 -13.99
CA LYS A 351 15.56 -34.69 -13.18
C LYS A 351 14.24 -33.92 -13.05
N LEU A 352 14.19 -32.66 -13.46
CA LEU A 352 12.97 -31.87 -13.47
C LEU A 352 12.11 -32.28 -14.65
N THR A 353 11.25 -33.27 -14.44
CA THR A 353 10.30 -33.79 -15.45
C THR A 353 8.94 -33.08 -15.32
N TRP A 354 8.12 -33.19 -16.37
CA TRP A 354 6.73 -32.68 -16.31
C TRP A 354 5.93 -33.25 -15.13
N LYS A 355 6.11 -34.54 -14.82
CA LYS A 355 5.45 -35.15 -13.66
C LYS A 355 5.84 -34.50 -12.33
N VAL A 356 7.10 -34.15 -12.16
CA VAL A 356 7.57 -33.40 -10.96
C VAL A 356 6.96 -32.02 -10.92
N MET A 357 6.91 -31.32 -12.06
CA MET A 357 6.31 -29.99 -12.15
C MET A 357 4.79 -30.02 -11.93
N GLN A 358 4.08 -31.05 -12.39
CA GLN A 358 2.65 -31.23 -12.09
C GLN A 358 2.40 -31.34 -10.58
N GLN A 359 3.23 -32.09 -9.85
CA GLN A 359 3.14 -32.21 -8.40
C GLN A 359 3.44 -30.89 -7.70
N ASP A 360 4.36 -30.10 -8.23
CA ASP A 360 4.67 -28.78 -7.72
C ASP A 360 3.52 -27.79 -7.96
N LEU A 361 2.97 -27.75 -9.18
CA LEU A 361 1.78 -26.97 -9.51
C LEU A 361 0.55 -27.38 -8.67
N GLN A 362 0.36 -28.68 -8.41
CA GLN A 362 -0.69 -29.16 -7.51
C GLN A 362 -0.48 -28.60 -6.09
N ARG A 363 0.75 -28.64 -5.60
CA ARG A 363 1.09 -28.18 -4.25
C ARG A 363 0.85 -26.69 -4.04
N TYR A 364 1.25 -25.84 -5.01
CA TYR A 364 1.26 -24.38 -4.85
C TYR A 364 0.06 -23.67 -5.49
N TRP A 365 -0.64 -24.31 -6.42
CA TRP A 365 -1.80 -23.76 -7.13
C TRP A 365 -3.07 -24.62 -7.00
N GLY A 366 -2.97 -25.82 -6.42
CA GLY A 366 -4.09 -26.76 -6.31
C GLY A 366 -4.51 -27.40 -7.64
N PHE A 367 -3.73 -27.25 -8.69
CA PHE A 367 -4.10 -27.74 -10.02
C PHE A 367 -4.17 -29.27 -10.07
N GLY A 368 -5.31 -29.80 -10.53
CA GLY A 368 -5.58 -31.24 -10.61
C GLY A 368 -6.24 -31.83 -9.34
N GLU A 369 -6.28 -31.11 -8.22
CA GLU A 369 -6.93 -31.56 -6.99
C GLU A 369 -8.03 -30.59 -6.55
N GLY A 370 -7.68 -29.38 -6.10
CA GLY A 370 -8.63 -28.34 -5.68
C GLY A 370 -9.16 -27.49 -6.84
N VAL A 371 -8.35 -27.36 -7.89
CA VAL A 371 -8.68 -26.60 -9.10
C VAL A 371 -8.67 -27.54 -10.31
N LYS A 372 -9.84 -27.77 -10.90
CA LYS A 372 -9.97 -28.61 -12.09
C LYS A 372 -9.50 -27.85 -13.32
N LEU A 373 -8.65 -28.49 -14.12
CA LEU A 373 -8.15 -27.94 -15.37
C LEU A 373 -8.75 -28.65 -16.57
N SER A 374 -9.06 -27.89 -17.63
CA SER A 374 -9.35 -28.46 -18.95
C SER A 374 -8.07 -29.00 -19.60
N ASP A 375 -8.21 -29.87 -20.58
CA ASP A 375 -7.08 -30.39 -21.36
C ASP A 375 -6.26 -29.26 -22.01
N HIS A 376 -6.92 -28.22 -22.49
CA HIS A 376 -6.26 -27.06 -23.08
C HIS A 376 -5.41 -26.31 -22.06
N GLN A 377 -5.89 -26.13 -20.82
CA GLN A 377 -5.13 -25.48 -19.75
C GLN A 377 -3.92 -26.32 -19.33
N GLN A 378 -4.08 -27.65 -19.25
CA GLN A 378 -2.95 -28.57 -18.98
C GLN A 378 -1.89 -28.49 -20.07
N GLN A 379 -2.30 -28.46 -21.34
CA GLN A 379 -1.37 -28.32 -22.49
C GLN A 379 -0.63 -26.97 -22.44
N ARG A 380 -1.29 -25.90 -22.07
CA ARG A 380 -0.64 -24.56 -21.91
C ARG A 380 0.44 -24.60 -20.83
N LEU A 381 0.18 -25.21 -19.68
CA LEU A 381 1.17 -25.36 -18.59
C LEU A 381 2.34 -26.21 -19.05
N GLN A 382 2.08 -27.34 -19.72
CA GLN A 382 3.14 -28.23 -20.23
C GLN A 382 4.01 -27.51 -21.27
N LYS A 383 3.41 -26.75 -22.19
CA LYS A 383 4.14 -25.97 -23.19
C LYS A 383 5.00 -24.86 -22.54
N ALA A 384 4.47 -24.19 -21.52
CA ALA A 384 5.25 -23.20 -20.79
C ALA A 384 6.44 -23.82 -20.04
N PHE A 385 6.24 -24.99 -19.45
CA PHE A 385 7.31 -25.79 -18.83
C PHE A 385 8.40 -26.22 -19.84
N GLU A 386 8.01 -26.77 -20.99
CA GLU A 386 8.94 -27.15 -22.05
C GLU A 386 9.72 -25.97 -22.60
N GLY A 387 9.05 -24.80 -22.76
CA GLY A 387 9.67 -23.56 -23.18
C GLY A 387 10.68 -23.04 -22.15
N MET A 388 10.39 -23.18 -20.87
CA MET A 388 11.32 -22.85 -19.78
C MET A 388 12.58 -23.72 -19.84
N LEU A 389 12.43 -25.04 -19.99
CA LEU A 389 13.58 -25.97 -20.07
C LEU A 389 14.47 -25.69 -21.29
N SER A 390 13.88 -25.33 -22.42
CA SER A 390 14.62 -25.01 -23.66
C SER A 390 15.21 -23.58 -23.68
N GLY A 391 14.91 -22.73 -22.65
CA GLY A 391 15.33 -21.34 -22.62
C GLY A 391 14.64 -20.45 -23.67
N GLN A 392 13.56 -20.93 -24.30
CA GLN A 392 12.81 -20.22 -25.34
C GLN A 392 11.61 -19.46 -24.79
N ALA A 393 11.21 -19.71 -23.54
CA ALA A 393 10.09 -19.03 -22.93
C ALA A 393 10.51 -17.66 -22.41
N GLU A 394 9.93 -16.62 -22.99
CA GLU A 394 10.05 -15.25 -22.44
C GLU A 394 9.01 -15.07 -21.33
N GLY A 395 9.48 -14.69 -20.14
CA GLY A 395 8.62 -14.32 -19.03
C GLY A 395 7.94 -12.97 -19.28
N LYS A 396 6.87 -12.70 -18.52
CA LYS A 396 6.17 -11.39 -18.56
C LYS A 396 6.97 -10.33 -17.80
N GLN A 397 7.26 -9.20 -18.45
CA GLN A 397 7.77 -8.03 -17.77
C GLN A 397 6.58 -7.25 -17.18
N THR A 398 6.54 -7.09 -15.86
CA THR A 398 5.66 -6.14 -15.16
C THR A 398 6.41 -4.84 -14.89
N LEU A 399 5.77 -3.85 -14.28
CA LEU A 399 6.43 -2.60 -13.90
C LEU A 399 7.58 -2.84 -12.89
N TYR A 400 7.42 -3.79 -11.99
CA TYR A 400 8.33 -4.01 -10.85
C TYR A 400 9.11 -5.32 -10.91
N ALA A 401 8.69 -6.30 -11.72
CA ALA A 401 9.30 -7.62 -11.77
C ALA A 401 9.27 -8.25 -13.16
N LYS A 402 10.21 -9.18 -13.39
CA LYS A 402 10.14 -10.12 -14.52
C LYS A 402 9.61 -11.46 -13.99
N VAL A 403 8.40 -11.81 -14.40
CA VAL A 403 7.71 -13.04 -13.99
C VAL A 403 8.09 -14.18 -14.94
N ASP A 404 8.41 -15.34 -14.39
CA ASP A 404 8.66 -16.56 -15.16
C ASP A 404 7.44 -16.96 -16.02
N ALA A 405 7.67 -17.53 -17.22
CA ALA A 405 6.60 -17.86 -18.16
C ALA A 405 5.64 -18.93 -17.65
N LEU A 406 6.15 -19.93 -16.93
CA LEU A 406 5.30 -20.97 -16.32
C LEU A 406 4.48 -20.39 -15.18
N ALA A 407 5.08 -19.56 -14.32
CA ALA A 407 4.38 -18.88 -13.24
C ALA A 407 3.28 -17.95 -13.77
N ASP A 408 3.56 -17.16 -14.81
CA ASP A 408 2.55 -16.31 -15.45
C ASP A 408 1.43 -17.13 -16.10
N THR A 409 1.75 -18.27 -16.73
CA THR A 409 0.72 -19.17 -17.27
C THR A 409 -0.15 -19.76 -16.17
N ALA A 410 0.43 -20.18 -15.05
CA ALA A 410 -0.31 -20.69 -13.89
C ALA A 410 -1.25 -19.62 -13.32
N ARG A 411 -0.77 -18.38 -13.13
CA ARG A 411 -1.59 -17.25 -12.69
C ARG A 411 -2.75 -16.96 -13.66
N GLN A 412 -2.49 -16.96 -14.99
CA GLN A 412 -3.55 -16.76 -15.98
C GLN A 412 -4.64 -17.82 -15.87
N ILE A 413 -4.24 -19.08 -15.74
CA ILE A 413 -5.18 -20.21 -15.61
C ILE A 413 -5.97 -20.11 -14.30
N MET A 414 -5.34 -19.73 -13.19
CA MET A 414 -6.05 -19.48 -11.93
C MET A 414 -7.12 -18.40 -12.09
N ALA A 415 -6.79 -17.27 -12.72
CA ALA A 415 -7.74 -16.18 -12.99
C ALA A 415 -8.88 -16.65 -13.91
N GLU A 416 -8.58 -17.46 -14.95
CA GLU A 416 -9.61 -18.06 -15.82
C GLU A 416 -10.55 -18.97 -15.02
N CYS A 417 -10.02 -19.85 -14.17
CA CYS A 417 -10.83 -20.75 -13.33
C CYS A 417 -11.67 -19.98 -12.31
N ALA A 418 -11.13 -18.90 -11.72
CA ALA A 418 -11.84 -18.02 -10.79
C ALA A 418 -12.82 -17.08 -11.48
N LEU A 419 -12.85 -17.03 -12.81
CA LEU A 419 -13.63 -16.09 -13.64
C LEU A 419 -13.32 -14.62 -13.32
N ILE A 420 -12.05 -14.33 -13.04
CA ILE A 420 -11.53 -12.98 -12.86
C ILE A 420 -10.84 -12.53 -14.15
N GLY A 421 -11.15 -11.31 -14.57
CA GLY A 421 -10.53 -10.66 -15.73
C GLY A 421 -9.63 -9.50 -15.34
N TRP A 422 -8.69 -9.16 -16.21
CA TRP A 422 -7.83 -8.00 -16.11
C TRP A 422 -7.78 -7.29 -17.45
N GLN A 423 -7.87 -5.95 -17.43
CA GLN A 423 -7.80 -5.15 -18.64
C GLN A 423 -6.36 -4.96 -19.11
N SER A 424 -5.45 -4.68 -18.17
CA SER A 424 -4.05 -4.38 -18.48
C SER A 424 -3.14 -4.74 -17.30
N GLY A 425 -1.84 -4.49 -17.44
CA GLY A 425 -0.87 -4.49 -16.36
C GLY A 425 -0.47 -3.07 -15.94
N GLY A 426 -1.29 -2.05 -16.21
CA GLY A 426 -1.06 -0.64 -15.89
C GLY A 426 -2.21 -0.04 -15.10
N HIS A 427 -2.06 1.25 -14.78
CA HIS A 427 -3.12 2.00 -14.09
C HIS A 427 -4.31 2.26 -15.01
N SER A 428 -5.46 2.49 -14.41
CA SER A 428 -6.67 2.94 -15.11
C SER A 428 -7.23 4.23 -14.48
N ASN A 429 -8.13 4.91 -15.21
CA ASN A 429 -8.86 6.07 -14.71
C ASN A 429 -10.16 5.66 -13.99
N GLY A 430 -10.14 4.51 -13.30
CA GLY A 430 -11.24 4.08 -12.47
C GLY A 430 -11.37 4.95 -11.22
N PHE A 431 -12.61 5.11 -10.72
CA PHE A 431 -12.80 5.70 -9.40
C PHE A 431 -12.12 4.86 -8.32
N VAL A 432 -11.59 5.55 -7.30
CA VAL A 432 -11.19 4.91 -6.06
C VAL A 432 -12.15 5.28 -4.93
N PRO A 433 -12.29 4.43 -3.90
CA PRO A 433 -13.15 4.75 -2.77
C PRO A 433 -12.43 5.65 -1.76
N VAL A 434 -13.18 6.41 -0.97
CA VAL A 434 -12.75 6.90 0.32
C VAL A 434 -13.73 6.42 1.39
N PHE A 435 -13.21 6.02 2.54
CA PHE A 435 -13.98 5.68 3.74
C PHE A 435 -13.44 6.47 4.91
N ALA A 436 -14.32 7.01 5.76
CA ALA A 436 -13.90 7.81 6.91
C ALA A 436 -14.75 7.57 8.15
N ILE A 437 -14.11 7.68 9.32
CA ILE A 437 -14.76 7.61 10.63
C ILE A 437 -14.09 8.58 11.60
N GLY A 438 -14.84 9.10 12.55
CA GLY A 438 -14.38 9.94 13.65
C GLY A 438 -14.61 11.41 13.41
N GLN A 439 -13.84 12.23 14.11
CA GLN A 439 -13.99 13.70 14.15
C GLN A 439 -13.76 14.34 12.79
N GLY A 440 -14.77 14.98 12.21
CA GLY A 440 -14.74 15.62 10.90
C GLY A 440 -14.91 14.67 9.71
N ALA A 441 -15.21 13.40 9.97
CA ALA A 441 -15.41 12.38 8.92
C ALA A 441 -16.62 12.64 8.04
N GLU A 442 -17.61 13.40 8.52
CA GLU A 442 -18.81 13.79 7.74
C GLU A 442 -18.49 14.59 6.47
N GLN A 443 -17.27 15.13 6.37
CA GLN A 443 -16.82 15.84 5.17
C GLN A 443 -16.53 14.89 3.99
N PHE A 444 -16.37 13.57 4.24
CA PHE A 444 -15.97 12.58 3.24
C PHE A 444 -17.18 11.84 2.68
N HIS A 445 -17.98 12.51 1.88
CA HIS A 445 -19.19 11.92 1.27
C HIS A 445 -19.37 12.38 -0.19
N GLY A 446 -20.16 11.64 -0.97
CA GLY A 446 -20.55 11.94 -2.35
C GLY A 446 -19.44 11.62 -3.35
N GLN A 447 -19.06 12.58 -4.19
CA GLN A 447 -17.94 12.48 -5.12
C GLN A 447 -16.99 13.65 -4.88
N MET A 448 -15.70 13.39 -4.95
CA MET A 448 -14.66 14.41 -4.76
C MET A 448 -13.47 14.16 -5.68
N ASP A 449 -12.60 15.15 -5.80
CA ASP A 449 -11.28 14.98 -6.39
C ASP A 449 -10.26 14.59 -5.31
N ASN A 450 -9.20 13.86 -5.68
CA ASN A 450 -8.18 13.47 -4.70
C ASN A 450 -7.46 14.67 -4.06
N THR A 451 -7.50 15.85 -4.68
CA THR A 451 -6.99 17.11 -4.10
C THR A 451 -7.82 17.62 -2.93
N ASP A 452 -9.09 17.23 -2.82
CA ASP A 452 -9.95 17.66 -1.71
C ASP A 452 -9.59 16.97 -0.39
N ILE A 453 -9.08 15.74 -0.46
CA ILE A 453 -8.87 14.89 0.73
C ILE A 453 -7.91 15.54 1.75
N PRO A 454 -6.68 15.96 1.39
CA PRO A 454 -5.77 16.57 2.36
C PRO A 454 -6.29 17.90 2.91
N LEU A 455 -7.09 18.64 2.13
CA LEU A 455 -7.70 19.89 2.58
C LEU A 455 -8.80 19.63 3.62
N ARG A 456 -9.62 18.59 3.43
CA ARG A 456 -10.64 18.18 4.41
C ARG A 456 -10.01 17.61 5.67
N ILE A 457 -8.93 16.83 5.56
CA ILE A 457 -8.13 16.38 6.73
C ILE A 457 -7.59 17.59 7.51
N ALA A 458 -6.93 18.54 6.82
CA ALA A 458 -6.36 19.72 7.47
C ALA A 458 -7.43 20.56 8.16
N LYS A 459 -8.61 20.73 7.56
CA LYS A 459 -9.76 21.41 8.16
C LYS A 459 -10.26 20.69 9.41
N ALA A 460 -10.47 19.36 9.35
CA ALA A 460 -10.92 18.57 10.50
C ALA A 460 -9.94 18.61 11.68
N ALA A 461 -8.63 18.69 11.39
CA ALA A 461 -7.59 18.78 12.41
C ALA A 461 -7.23 20.21 12.82
N GLY A 462 -7.78 21.23 12.17
CA GLY A 462 -7.47 22.64 12.45
C GLY A 462 -6.05 23.06 12.06
N TRP A 463 -5.46 22.43 11.04
CA TRP A 463 -4.10 22.74 10.56
C TRP A 463 -4.09 23.78 9.43
N LYS A 464 -5.25 24.03 8.81
CA LYS A 464 -5.40 25.00 7.72
C LYS A 464 -6.82 25.54 7.66
#